data_23396ef7c53f0181ae94889ae8783c84
#
_entry.id   23396ef7c53f0181ae94889ae8783c84
#
_cell.length_a   1.000
_cell.length_b   1.000
_cell.length_c   1.000
_cell.angle_alpha   90.00
_cell.angle_beta   90.00
_cell.angle_gamma   90.00
#
_symmetry.space_group_name_H-M   'P 1'
#
loop_
_entity.id
_entity.type
_entity.pdbx_description
1 polymer ?
#
loop_
_entity_poly.entity_id
_entity_poly.type
_entity_poly.pdbx_seq_one_letter_code
_entity_poly.pdbx_strand_id
1 'polypeptide(L)'
;MKKTPIPVTPAAAPVTPVTPAATALSDDQMQALAQAFHDIAVEVGQVRLNAITAGSKLTDPGIIQLQGYVFSLMNIAAGFALQAANLTLANADQAINQISLATKAADRALDKLQKVDKAVSIASSVIVLAMAISTKDPGQIESAAKSVASAAGLAV
;
A
#
# COMPACT_ATOMS: atom_id res chain seq x y z
N MET A 1 -64.49 -33.63 -15.23
CA MET A 1 -63.02 -33.57 -15.29
C MET A 1 -62.56 -32.27 -14.66
N LYS A 2 -62.05 -32.28 -13.43
CA LYS A 2 -61.56 -31.09 -12.71
C LYS A 2 -60.08 -30.86 -13.06
N LYS A 3 -59.78 -29.73 -13.68
CA LYS A 3 -58.42 -29.34 -14.07
C LYS A 3 -57.75 -28.66 -12.86
N THR A 4 -56.76 -29.31 -12.30
CA THR A 4 -55.97 -28.81 -11.17
C THR A 4 -55.03 -27.72 -11.65
N PRO A 5 -54.93 -26.53 -11.03
CA PRO A 5 -53.94 -25.51 -11.41
C PRO A 5 -52.57 -25.89 -10.86
N ILE A 6 -51.55 -25.75 -11.71
CA ILE A 6 -50.12 -25.96 -11.39
C ILE A 6 -49.65 -24.74 -10.58
N PRO A 7 -49.01 -24.90 -9.41
CA PRO A 7 -48.45 -23.78 -8.67
C PRO A 7 -47.23 -23.20 -9.44
N VAL A 8 -47.32 -21.93 -9.80
CA VAL A 8 -46.19 -21.17 -10.40
C VAL A 8 -45.27 -20.81 -9.26
N THR A 9 -44.07 -21.36 -9.26
CA THR A 9 -42.98 -20.99 -8.35
C THR A 9 -42.54 -19.59 -8.71
N PRO A 10 -42.47 -18.62 -7.79
CA PRO A 10 -41.94 -17.30 -8.09
C PRO A 10 -40.46 -17.41 -8.38
N ALA A 11 -40.05 -16.90 -9.55
CA ALA A 11 -38.67 -16.79 -9.92
C ALA A 11 -37.92 -15.96 -8.87
N ALA A 12 -36.81 -16.50 -8.35
CA ALA A 12 -35.93 -15.80 -7.44
C ALA A 12 -35.43 -14.50 -8.11
N ALA A 13 -35.63 -13.37 -7.44
CA ALA A 13 -35.13 -12.09 -7.90
C ALA A 13 -33.59 -12.14 -8.04
N PRO A 14 -33.00 -11.54 -9.08
CA PRO A 14 -31.56 -11.51 -9.23
C PRO A 14 -30.95 -10.77 -8.04
N VAL A 15 -30.11 -11.46 -7.27
CA VAL A 15 -29.26 -10.86 -6.23
C VAL A 15 -28.25 -9.96 -6.94
N THR A 16 -28.49 -8.67 -6.93
CA THR A 16 -27.50 -7.67 -7.33
C THR A 16 -26.30 -7.77 -6.37
N PRO A 17 -25.08 -7.88 -6.89
CA PRO A 17 -23.92 -7.87 -6.01
C PRO A 17 -23.88 -6.52 -5.27
N VAL A 18 -23.97 -6.57 -3.95
CA VAL A 18 -23.86 -5.38 -3.10
C VAL A 18 -22.39 -4.98 -3.13
N THR A 19 -22.06 -3.96 -3.92
CA THR A 19 -20.74 -3.34 -3.86
C THR A 19 -20.58 -2.70 -2.48
N PRO A 20 -19.55 -3.06 -1.70
CA PRO A 20 -19.36 -2.46 -0.38
C PRO A 20 -19.22 -0.95 -0.53
N ALA A 21 -19.96 -0.21 0.30
CA ALA A 21 -19.92 1.25 0.31
C ALA A 21 -18.52 1.73 0.67
N ALA A 22 -18.00 2.71 -0.09
CA ALA A 22 -16.73 3.34 0.22
C ALA A 22 -16.87 4.17 1.51
N THR A 23 -15.97 3.94 2.47
CA THR A 23 -15.96 4.63 3.76
C THR A 23 -14.79 5.61 3.80
N ALA A 24 -15.02 6.83 4.29
CA ALA A 24 -13.97 7.81 4.51
C ALA A 24 -13.03 7.32 5.62
N LEU A 25 -11.73 7.48 5.40
CA LEU A 25 -10.74 7.21 6.44
C LEU A 25 -10.83 8.24 7.56
N SER A 26 -10.63 7.81 8.80
CA SER A 26 -10.53 8.72 9.93
C SER A 26 -9.20 9.50 9.89
N ASP A 27 -9.16 10.63 10.59
CA ASP A 27 -7.94 11.44 10.72
C ASP A 27 -6.78 10.60 11.30
N ASP A 28 -7.07 9.73 12.28
CA ASP A 28 -6.09 8.83 12.88
C ASP A 28 -5.55 7.81 11.86
N GLN A 29 -6.42 7.25 11.01
CA GLN A 29 -6.01 6.33 9.94
C GLN A 29 -5.15 7.03 8.89
N MET A 30 -5.49 8.25 8.52
CA MET A 30 -4.72 9.06 7.58
C MET A 30 -3.36 9.47 8.15
N GLN A 31 -3.32 9.85 9.42
CA GLN A 31 -2.08 10.18 10.11
C GLN A 31 -1.17 8.94 10.24
N ALA A 32 -1.73 7.78 10.61
CA ALA A 32 -0.98 6.52 10.67
C ALA A 32 -0.41 6.13 9.30
N LEU A 33 -1.18 6.34 8.22
CA LEU A 33 -0.75 6.11 6.86
C LEU A 33 0.41 7.05 6.46
N ALA A 34 0.26 8.35 6.71
CA ALA A 34 1.32 9.33 6.47
C ALA A 34 2.60 8.99 7.24
N GLN A 35 2.48 8.62 8.51
CA GLN A 35 3.61 8.22 9.34
C GLN A 35 4.31 6.98 8.79
N ALA A 36 3.56 5.95 8.38
CA ALA A 36 4.13 4.72 7.82
C ALA A 36 4.98 4.98 6.57
N PHE A 37 4.51 5.84 5.66
CA PHE A 37 5.29 6.21 4.46
C PHE A 37 6.49 7.10 4.79
N HIS A 38 6.35 7.98 5.79
CA HIS A 38 7.46 8.79 6.30
C HIS A 38 8.57 7.90 6.89
N ASP A 39 8.22 6.95 7.74
CA ASP A 39 9.18 6.06 8.38
C ASP A 39 9.96 5.24 7.34
N ILE A 40 9.26 4.70 6.32
CA ILE A 40 9.93 4.02 5.21
C ILE A 40 10.88 4.96 4.46
N ALA A 41 10.51 6.23 4.25
CA ALA A 41 11.39 7.21 3.62
C ALA A 41 12.68 7.42 4.44
N VAL A 42 12.57 7.46 5.76
CA VAL A 42 13.72 7.57 6.67
C VAL A 42 14.62 6.34 6.56
N GLU A 43 14.04 5.14 6.58
CA GLU A 43 14.81 3.88 6.46
C GLU A 43 15.51 3.77 5.09
N VAL A 44 14.84 4.11 4.00
CA VAL A 44 15.46 4.17 2.67
C VAL A 44 16.63 5.16 2.65
N GLY A 45 16.47 6.32 3.30
CA GLY A 45 17.53 7.31 3.48
C GLY A 45 18.71 6.77 4.28
N GLN A 46 18.44 5.99 5.33
CA GLN A 46 19.47 5.37 6.16
C GLN A 46 20.24 4.29 5.40
N VAL A 47 19.57 3.44 4.63
CA VAL A 47 20.25 2.45 3.75
C VAL A 47 21.18 3.17 2.75
N ARG A 48 20.70 4.26 2.14
CA ARG A 48 21.52 5.07 1.24
C ARG A 48 22.76 5.64 1.94
N LEU A 49 22.61 6.22 3.13
CA LEU A 49 23.69 6.78 3.91
C LEU A 49 24.73 5.71 4.31
N ASN A 50 24.25 4.57 4.76
CA ASN A 50 25.10 3.44 5.13
C ASN A 50 25.92 2.93 3.93
N ALA A 51 25.31 2.84 2.75
CA ALA A 51 25.99 2.43 1.52
C ALA A 51 27.08 3.43 1.14
N ILE A 52 26.85 4.74 1.23
CA ILE A 52 27.83 5.79 0.95
C ILE A 52 28.99 5.68 1.97
N THR A 53 28.69 5.52 3.24
CA THR A 53 29.70 5.35 4.31
C THR A 53 30.54 4.09 4.09
N ALA A 54 29.95 3.04 3.52
CA ALA A 54 30.62 1.79 3.16
C ALA A 54 31.45 1.88 1.86
N GLY A 55 31.44 3.03 1.16
CA GLY A 55 32.27 3.31 -0.01
C GLY A 55 31.54 3.40 -1.34
N SER A 56 30.20 3.33 -1.37
CA SER A 56 29.42 3.60 -2.58
C SER A 56 29.57 5.05 -3.01
N LYS A 57 29.63 5.29 -4.31
CA LYS A 57 29.76 6.66 -4.84
C LYS A 57 28.38 7.33 -4.94
N LEU A 58 28.34 8.64 -4.73
CA LEU A 58 27.13 9.45 -4.93
C LEU A 58 26.55 9.37 -6.34
N THR A 59 27.40 9.01 -7.32
CA THR A 59 27.03 8.84 -8.74
C THR A 59 26.53 7.43 -9.07
N ASP A 60 26.57 6.49 -8.12
CA ASP A 60 26.09 5.13 -8.37
C ASP A 60 24.57 5.14 -8.62
N PRO A 61 24.08 4.47 -9.70
CA PRO A 61 22.68 4.53 -10.09
C PRO A 61 21.70 4.17 -8.96
N GLY A 62 22.01 3.14 -8.18
CA GLY A 62 21.18 2.74 -7.03
C GLY A 62 21.13 3.81 -5.93
N ILE A 63 22.22 4.51 -5.68
CA ILE A 63 22.31 5.61 -4.71
C ILE A 63 21.45 6.80 -5.15
N ILE A 64 21.48 7.13 -6.45
CA ILE A 64 20.64 8.18 -7.04
C ILE A 64 19.16 7.79 -6.97
N GLN A 65 18.83 6.53 -7.28
CA GLN A 65 17.46 6.03 -7.20
C GLN A 65 16.91 6.09 -5.76
N LEU A 66 17.68 5.64 -4.77
CA LEU A 66 17.27 5.73 -3.37
C LEU A 66 17.00 7.18 -2.94
N GLN A 67 17.80 8.13 -3.40
CA GLN A 67 17.54 9.55 -3.14
C GLN A 67 16.19 9.99 -3.74
N GLY A 68 15.93 9.62 -4.98
CA GLY A 68 14.65 9.92 -5.64
C GLY A 68 13.46 9.31 -4.89
N TYR A 69 13.58 8.08 -4.41
CA TYR A 69 12.55 7.42 -3.63
C TYR A 69 12.31 8.06 -2.26
N VAL A 70 13.35 8.51 -1.56
CA VAL A 70 13.19 9.29 -0.32
C VAL A 70 12.32 10.52 -0.56
N PHE A 71 12.62 11.32 -1.59
CA PHE A 71 11.81 12.49 -1.91
C PHE A 71 10.37 12.13 -2.30
N SER A 72 10.19 11.07 -3.09
CA SER A 72 8.86 10.61 -3.50
C SER A 72 8.04 10.15 -2.30
N LEU A 73 8.60 9.35 -1.40
CA LEU A 73 7.93 8.84 -0.20
C LEU A 73 7.61 9.97 0.79
N MET A 74 8.49 10.94 0.97
CA MET A 74 8.23 12.13 1.79
C MET A 74 7.07 12.96 1.23
N ASN A 75 7.01 13.16 -0.09
CA ASN A 75 5.91 13.87 -0.74
C ASN A 75 4.59 13.10 -0.61
N ILE A 76 4.62 11.77 -0.74
CA ILE A 76 3.45 10.90 -0.53
C ILE A 76 2.95 11.02 0.90
N ALA A 77 3.84 10.93 1.90
CA ALA A 77 3.50 11.07 3.31
C ALA A 77 2.85 12.43 3.60
N ALA A 78 3.44 13.51 3.08
CA ALA A 78 2.86 14.86 3.19
C ALA A 78 1.48 14.95 2.50
N GLY A 79 1.32 14.31 1.33
CA GLY A 79 0.05 14.24 0.62
C GLY A 79 -1.04 13.56 1.45
N PHE A 80 -0.76 12.44 2.09
CA PHE A 80 -1.72 11.77 2.97
C PHE A 80 -2.05 12.62 4.22
N ALA A 81 -1.07 13.28 4.82
CA ALA A 81 -1.31 14.16 5.96
C ALA A 81 -2.22 15.35 5.61
N LEU A 82 -2.15 15.87 4.38
CA LEU A 82 -2.97 17.00 3.92
C LEU A 82 -4.36 16.56 3.41
N GLN A 83 -4.54 15.31 2.97
CA GLN A 83 -5.79 14.81 2.39
C GLN A 83 -6.72 14.15 3.41
N ALA A 84 -6.48 14.32 4.69
CA ALA A 84 -7.14 13.61 5.79
C ALA A 84 -8.68 13.52 5.69
N ALA A 85 -9.35 14.47 5.02
CA ALA A 85 -10.82 14.50 4.95
C ALA A 85 -11.43 13.83 3.70
N ASN A 86 -10.63 13.39 2.70
CA ASN A 86 -11.16 13.09 1.35
C ASN A 86 -10.82 11.69 0.81
N LEU A 87 -10.05 10.88 1.51
CA LEU A 87 -9.76 9.53 1.06
C LEU A 87 -10.84 8.55 1.52
N THR A 88 -11.59 8.02 0.56
CA THR A 88 -12.60 6.99 0.81
C THR A 88 -12.13 5.67 0.19
N LEU A 89 -12.19 4.59 0.95
CA LEU A 89 -11.84 3.25 0.49
C LEU A 89 -13.01 2.30 0.65
N ALA A 90 -13.24 1.46 -0.35
CA ALA A 90 -14.11 0.30 -0.20
C ALA A 90 -13.43 -0.68 0.77
N ASN A 91 -14.19 -1.21 1.75
CA ASN A 91 -13.64 -2.06 2.82
C ASN A 91 -12.45 -1.40 3.55
N ALA A 92 -12.59 -0.15 3.98
CA ALA A 92 -11.52 0.68 4.54
C ALA A 92 -10.70 -0.04 5.62
N ASP A 93 -11.33 -0.73 6.56
CA ASP A 93 -10.63 -1.45 7.64
C ASP A 93 -9.73 -2.58 7.11
N GLN A 94 -10.20 -3.33 6.11
CA GLN A 94 -9.42 -4.39 5.49
C GLN A 94 -8.25 -3.80 4.70
N ALA A 95 -8.49 -2.75 3.92
CA ALA A 95 -7.47 -2.08 3.12
C ALA A 95 -6.38 -1.49 4.03
N ILE A 96 -6.75 -0.78 5.09
CA ILE A 96 -5.82 -0.21 6.07
C ILE A 96 -5.00 -1.30 6.76
N ASN A 97 -5.62 -2.42 7.12
CA ASN A 97 -4.90 -3.56 7.71
C ASN A 97 -3.84 -4.11 6.75
N GLN A 98 -4.18 -4.32 5.48
CA GLN A 98 -3.24 -4.80 4.45
C GLN A 98 -2.09 -3.81 4.23
N ILE A 99 -2.39 -2.52 4.13
CA ILE A 99 -1.40 -1.46 3.98
C ILE A 99 -0.47 -1.44 5.21
N SER A 100 -1.03 -1.48 6.42
CA SER A 100 -0.25 -1.49 7.67
C SER A 100 0.69 -2.69 7.76
N LEU A 101 0.23 -3.88 7.40
CA LEU A 101 1.07 -5.08 7.38
C LEU A 101 2.20 -4.97 6.36
N ALA A 102 1.90 -4.49 5.16
CA ALA A 102 2.87 -4.33 4.09
C ALA A 102 3.94 -3.27 4.44
N THR A 103 3.52 -2.11 4.95
CA THR A 103 4.45 -1.03 5.34
C THR A 103 5.34 -1.43 6.52
N LYS A 104 4.80 -2.11 7.54
CA LYS A 104 5.60 -2.67 8.65
C LYS A 104 6.59 -3.73 8.17
N ALA A 105 6.22 -4.54 7.18
CA ALA A 105 7.13 -5.51 6.60
C ALA A 105 8.29 -4.83 5.87
N ALA A 106 8.00 -3.79 5.08
CA ALA A 106 9.00 -3.00 4.38
C ALA A 106 9.96 -2.31 5.35
N ASP A 107 9.44 -1.64 6.37
CA ASP A 107 10.18 -0.95 7.41
C ASP A 107 11.18 -1.89 8.11
N ARG A 108 10.71 -3.04 8.60
CA ARG A 108 11.56 -4.05 9.24
C ARG A 108 12.61 -4.66 8.32
N ALA A 109 12.29 -4.79 7.03
CA ALA A 109 13.23 -5.31 6.05
C ALA A 109 14.33 -4.30 5.75
N LEU A 110 13.99 -3.01 5.68
CA LEU A 110 14.91 -1.91 5.42
C LEU A 110 15.85 -1.66 6.61
N ASP A 111 15.35 -1.69 7.85
CA ASP A 111 16.13 -1.49 9.10
C ASP A 111 17.39 -2.40 9.17
N LYS A 112 17.29 -3.62 8.64
CA LYS A 112 18.38 -4.60 8.65
C LYS A 112 19.14 -4.71 7.32
N LEU A 113 18.81 -3.85 6.35
CA LEU A 113 19.26 -4.02 4.98
C LEU A 113 20.57 -3.29 4.73
N GLN A 114 21.54 -4.01 4.12
CA GLN A 114 22.80 -3.43 3.65
C GLN A 114 22.91 -3.40 2.11
N LYS A 115 21.95 -3.99 1.39
CA LYS A 115 21.99 -4.11 -0.08
C LYS A 115 21.13 -3.03 -0.74
N VAL A 116 21.76 -2.14 -1.49
CA VAL A 116 21.13 -1.05 -2.23
C VAL A 116 20.06 -1.56 -3.19
N ASP A 117 20.34 -2.60 -3.98
CA ASP A 117 19.39 -3.13 -4.97
C ASP A 117 18.09 -3.63 -4.33
N LYS A 118 18.20 -4.25 -3.15
CA LYS A 118 17.02 -4.72 -2.43
C LYS A 118 16.23 -3.55 -1.83
N ALA A 119 16.90 -2.51 -1.33
CA ALA A 119 16.25 -1.29 -0.86
C ALA A 119 15.51 -0.57 -2.00
N VAL A 120 16.12 -0.50 -3.20
CA VAL A 120 15.48 0.02 -4.41
C VAL A 120 14.19 -0.77 -4.72
N SER A 121 14.24 -2.09 -4.68
CA SER A 121 13.07 -2.94 -4.93
C SER A 121 11.94 -2.71 -3.92
N ILE A 122 12.27 -2.65 -2.62
CA ILE A 122 11.29 -2.40 -1.56
C ILE A 122 10.68 -0.99 -1.73
N ALA A 123 11.50 0.04 -1.86
CA ALA A 123 11.05 1.42 -2.00
C ALA A 123 10.16 1.61 -3.23
N SER A 124 10.52 1.01 -4.37
CA SER A 124 9.71 1.01 -5.58
C SER A 124 8.33 0.37 -5.34
N SER A 125 8.28 -0.80 -4.68
CA SER A 125 7.02 -1.48 -4.38
C SER A 125 6.13 -0.67 -3.43
N VAL A 126 6.73 0.04 -2.47
CA VAL A 126 5.98 0.92 -1.54
C VAL A 126 5.40 2.13 -2.28
N ILE A 127 6.11 2.70 -3.25
CA ILE A 127 5.58 3.78 -4.09
C ILE A 127 4.39 3.28 -4.94
N VAL A 128 4.48 2.06 -5.49
CA VAL A 128 3.36 1.44 -6.21
C VAL A 128 2.15 1.24 -5.29
N LEU A 129 2.37 0.85 -4.04
CA LEU A 129 1.30 0.76 -3.04
C LEU A 129 0.64 2.12 -2.79
N ALA A 130 1.41 3.19 -2.67
CA ALA A 130 0.88 4.54 -2.50
C ALA A 130 0.02 4.98 -3.71
N MET A 131 0.47 4.66 -4.92
CA MET A 131 -0.32 4.92 -6.13
C MET A 131 -1.62 4.09 -6.14
N ALA A 132 -1.57 2.82 -5.74
CA ALA A 132 -2.76 1.97 -5.63
C ALA A 132 -3.78 2.53 -4.63
N ILE A 133 -3.33 3.05 -3.49
CA ILE A 133 -4.20 3.73 -2.52
C ILE A 133 -4.90 4.94 -3.17
N SER A 134 -4.17 5.70 -3.97
CA SER A 134 -4.72 6.88 -4.66
C SER A 134 -5.77 6.51 -5.72
N THR A 135 -5.73 5.32 -6.30
CA THR A 135 -6.78 4.82 -7.23
C THR A 135 -8.06 4.42 -6.52
N LYS A 136 -8.01 4.19 -5.20
CA LYS A 136 -9.12 3.74 -4.37
C LYS A 136 -9.67 2.35 -4.75
N ASP A 137 -8.93 1.58 -5.52
CA ASP A 137 -9.29 0.23 -5.97
C ASP A 137 -8.77 -0.82 -4.98
N PRO A 138 -9.65 -1.55 -4.26
CA PRO A 138 -9.25 -2.53 -3.27
C PRO A 138 -8.37 -3.67 -3.84
N GLY A 139 -8.63 -4.08 -5.08
CA GLY A 139 -7.86 -5.13 -5.76
C GLY A 139 -6.43 -4.68 -6.07
N GLN A 140 -6.25 -3.43 -6.47
CA GLN A 140 -4.93 -2.85 -6.69
C GLN A 140 -4.17 -2.67 -5.38
N ILE A 141 -4.85 -2.23 -4.31
CA ILE A 141 -4.24 -2.09 -2.98
C ILE A 141 -3.77 -3.45 -2.47
N GLU A 142 -4.60 -4.49 -2.56
CA GLU A 142 -4.23 -5.85 -2.15
C GLU A 142 -3.04 -6.39 -2.96
N SER A 143 -3.06 -6.26 -4.27
CA SER A 143 -1.98 -6.69 -5.16
C SER A 143 -0.66 -5.96 -4.85
N ALA A 144 -0.71 -4.64 -4.66
CA ALA A 144 0.44 -3.83 -4.32
C ALA A 144 0.99 -4.16 -2.92
N ALA A 145 0.11 -4.37 -1.93
CA ALA A 145 0.50 -4.79 -0.59
C ALA A 145 1.22 -6.15 -0.59
N LYS A 146 0.74 -7.12 -1.36
CA LYS A 146 1.43 -8.40 -1.58
C LYS A 146 2.80 -8.22 -2.24
N SER A 147 2.90 -7.31 -3.21
CA SER A 147 4.19 -7.00 -3.86
C SER A 147 5.21 -6.41 -2.88
N VAL A 148 4.78 -5.52 -1.97
CA VAL A 148 5.64 -4.99 -0.90
C VAL A 148 6.09 -6.12 0.04
N ALA A 149 5.17 -6.97 0.49
CA ALA A 149 5.49 -8.10 1.36
C ALA A 149 6.50 -9.06 0.71
N SER A 150 6.32 -9.36 -0.57
CA SER A 150 7.25 -10.19 -1.37
C SER A 150 8.62 -9.52 -1.51
N ALA A 151 8.69 -8.23 -1.82
CA ALA A 151 9.95 -7.48 -1.89
C ALA A 151 10.67 -7.44 -0.54
N ALA A 152 9.92 -7.34 0.56
CA ALA A 152 10.45 -7.41 1.92
C ALA A 152 10.94 -8.83 2.31
N GLY A 153 10.64 -9.85 1.51
CA GLY A 153 11.06 -11.24 1.76
C GLY A 153 10.13 -12.03 2.67
N LEU A 154 8.89 -11.59 2.83
CA LEU A 154 7.85 -12.38 3.48
C LEU A 154 7.23 -13.33 2.44
N ALA A 155 7.11 -14.62 2.80
CA ALA A 155 6.31 -15.57 2.04
C ALA A 155 4.83 -15.17 2.19
N VAL A 156 4.14 -14.91 1.07
CA VAL A 156 2.71 -14.53 1.00
C VAL A 156 1.90 -15.70 0.46
#